data_b0eaf7e95d7a2e3c85464a60ce6f67b3
#
_entry.id   b0eaf7e95d7a2e3c85464a60ce6f67b3
#
_cell.length_a   1.000
_cell.length_b   1.000
_cell.length_c   1.000
_cell.angle_alpha   90.00
_cell.angle_beta   90.00
_cell.angle_gamma   90.00
#
_symmetry.space_group_name_H-M   'P 1'
#
loop_
_entity.id
_entity.type
_entity.pdbx_description
1 polymer ?
#
loop_
_entity_poly.entity_id
_entity_poly.type
_entity_poly.pdbx_seq_one_letter_code
_entity_poly.pdbx_strand_id
1 'polypeptide(L)'
;LNITDETDVVSPSASGFLPGLQGLHAAVVRKLDGDPLKEYRIQIELPWMDGKNKLLWARLSTMYATNASGNFFLPEPDDEVVVGFMNEDPGHPIILGGVYGEKHKPPYEYEAKNNTKAIVTREKMRIEFNEEKKVITISTPGKNTVEISDDDKHIKLTDQNKNEIVMNSSGISLSSAKDITLKAKGAITIEATSKINATAKQDVSLEGLNVKMEAKVSATVKGNAKAELLASGQTTVKGAMVMIN
;
A
#
# COMPACT_ATOMS: atom_id res chain seq x y z
N LEU A 1 38.26 17.06 -36.14
CA LEU A 1 36.84 17.04 -36.44
C LEU A 1 36.20 18.26 -35.77
N ASN A 2 35.88 19.26 -36.57
CA ASN A 2 35.14 20.43 -36.11
C ASN A 2 33.68 20.03 -36.03
N ILE A 3 33.16 19.87 -34.82
CA ILE A 3 31.75 19.51 -34.49
C ILE A 3 30.86 20.78 -34.61
N THR A 4 31.22 21.72 -35.46
CA THR A 4 30.44 22.96 -35.64
C THR A 4 29.48 22.94 -36.83
N ASP A 5 29.41 21.83 -37.57
CA ASP A 5 28.43 21.62 -38.63
C ASP A 5 27.47 20.46 -38.25
N GLU A 6 26.78 20.61 -37.11
CA GLU A 6 25.68 19.73 -36.75
C GLU A 6 24.47 19.87 -37.69
N THR A 7 24.48 20.83 -38.58
CA THR A 7 23.42 21.03 -39.59
C THR A 7 23.44 19.99 -40.69
N ASP A 8 24.53 19.25 -40.87
CA ASP A 8 24.65 18.23 -41.91
C ASP A 8 24.37 16.80 -41.46
N VAL A 9 24.10 16.60 -40.14
CA VAL A 9 23.70 15.31 -39.62
C VAL A 9 22.21 15.31 -39.28
N VAL A 10 21.40 15.98 -40.05
CA VAL A 10 19.97 15.75 -40.05
C VAL A 10 19.75 14.41 -40.73
N SER A 11 19.55 13.38 -39.92
CA SER A 11 19.07 12.10 -40.41
C SER A 11 17.85 12.35 -41.30
N PRO A 12 17.80 11.83 -42.51
CA PRO A 12 16.65 12.05 -43.36
C PRO A 12 15.43 11.57 -42.60
N SER A 13 14.45 12.45 -42.43
CA SER A 13 13.18 12.15 -41.81
C SER A 13 12.64 10.86 -42.38
N ALA A 14 12.36 9.90 -41.47
CA ALA A 14 11.57 8.71 -41.66
C ALA A 14 11.57 8.12 -43.07
N SER A 15 12.63 7.45 -43.46
CA SER A 15 12.76 6.68 -44.74
C SER A 15 12.29 7.38 -46.01
N GLY A 16 12.19 8.69 -46.03
CA GLY A 16 11.90 9.50 -47.24
C GLY A 16 10.45 9.44 -47.76
N PHE A 17 9.55 8.71 -47.11
CA PHE A 17 8.15 8.57 -47.56
C PHE A 17 7.13 9.34 -46.70
N LEU A 18 7.45 9.62 -45.45
CA LEU A 18 6.60 10.41 -44.56
C LEU A 18 7.40 11.56 -43.94
N PRO A 19 6.82 12.77 -43.84
CA PRO A 19 7.49 13.86 -43.13
C PRO A 19 7.70 13.45 -41.65
N GLY A 20 8.89 13.78 -41.12
CA GLY A 20 9.21 13.55 -39.73
C GLY A 20 8.31 14.37 -38.82
N LEU A 21 7.90 13.78 -37.68
CA LEU A 21 7.13 14.45 -36.63
C LEU A 21 8.08 14.91 -35.50
N GLN A 22 8.37 16.21 -35.52
CA GLN A 22 9.26 16.83 -34.55
C GLN A 22 8.50 17.32 -33.32
N GLY A 23 9.20 17.33 -32.18
CA GLY A 23 8.69 17.89 -30.95
C GLY A 23 7.76 16.95 -30.16
N LEU A 24 7.02 17.56 -29.25
CA LEU A 24 6.06 16.88 -28.40
C LEU A 24 4.63 17.24 -28.81
N HIS A 25 3.76 16.26 -28.72
CA HIS A 25 2.36 16.37 -29.13
C HIS A 25 1.42 15.94 -28.03
N ALA A 26 0.28 16.61 -27.90
CA ALA A 26 -0.82 16.13 -27.09
C ALA A 26 -1.57 15.00 -27.81
N ALA A 27 -1.92 13.96 -27.08
CA ALA A 27 -2.73 12.85 -27.56
C ALA A 27 -3.73 12.43 -26.49
N VAL A 28 -4.76 11.71 -26.89
CA VAL A 28 -5.79 11.18 -26.01
C VAL A 28 -5.72 9.65 -26.06
N VAL A 29 -5.70 9.01 -24.88
CA VAL A 29 -5.73 7.55 -24.76
C VAL A 29 -7.09 7.01 -25.21
N ARG A 30 -7.10 5.96 -26.04
CA ARG A 30 -8.34 5.34 -26.53
C ARG A 30 -8.53 3.90 -26.11
N LYS A 31 -7.45 3.08 -26.12
CA LYS A 31 -7.51 1.67 -25.70
C LYS A 31 -6.22 1.26 -25.03
N LEU A 32 -6.34 0.42 -24.03
CA LEU A 32 -5.22 -0.20 -23.32
C LEU A 32 -4.93 -1.62 -23.78
N ASP A 33 -5.85 -2.21 -24.52
CA ASP A 33 -5.79 -3.59 -24.99
C ASP A 33 -5.95 -3.69 -26.52
N GLY A 34 -5.79 -4.91 -27.03
CA GLY A 34 -6.02 -5.18 -28.46
C GLY A 34 -4.89 -4.72 -29.39
N ASP A 35 -3.67 -4.51 -28.87
CA ASP A 35 -2.50 -4.24 -29.70
C ASP A 35 -2.28 -5.37 -30.74
N PRO A 36 -2.37 -5.08 -32.05
CA PRO A 36 -2.30 -6.10 -33.09
C PRO A 36 -0.95 -6.81 -33.16
N LEU A 37 0.13 -6.16 -32.71
CA LEU A 37 1.48 -6.74 -32.69
C LEU A 37 1.83 -7.38 -31.34
N LYS A 38 0.96 -7.25 -30.31
CA LYS A 38 1.18 -7.76 -28.96
C LYS A 38 2.48 -7.26 -28.31
N GLU A 39 2.80 -5.99 -28.55
CA GLU A 39 4.02 -5.31 -28.06
C GLU A 39 3.75 -4.42 -26.85
N TYR A 40 2.63 -4.63 -26.14
CA TYR A 40 2.22 -3.86 -24.95
C TYR A 40 2.08 -2.36 -25.22
N ARG A 41 1.55 -2.01 -26.42
CA ARG A 41 1.30 -0.62 -26.82
C ARG A 41 -0.11 -0.20 -26.43
N ILE A 42 -0.28 1.10 -26.23
CA ILE A 42 -1.53 1.78 -25.90
C ILE A 42 -2.01 2.49 -27.16
N GLN A 43 -3.30 2.38 -27.48
CA GLN A 43 -3.87 3.13 -28.59
C GLN A 43 -4.16 4.55 -28.17
N ILE A 44 -3.62 5.50 -28.92
CA ILE A 44 -3.80 6.94 -28.74
C ILE A 44 -4.42 7.57 -29.97
N GLU A 45 -5.10 8.69 -29.75
CA GLU A 45 -5.61 9.56 -30.81
C GLU A 45 -4.85 10.88 -30.79
N LEU A 46 -4.37 11.30 -31.98
CA LEU A 46 -3.77 12.62 -32.18
C LEU A 46 -4.86 13.58 -32.66
N PRO A 47 -5.34 14.54 -31.81
CA PRO A 47 -6.50 15.38 -32.12
C PRO A 47 -6.32 16.31 -33.33
N TRP A 48 -5.07 16.62 -33.67
CA TRP A 48 -4.71 17.51 -34.79
C TRP A 48 -4.57 16.76 -36.12
N MET A 49 -4.67 15.41 -36.12
CA MET A 49 -4.68 14.62 -37.34
C MET A 49 -6.11 14.34 -37.81
N ASP A 50 -6.33 14.45 -39.13
CA ASP A 50 -7.61 14.13 -39.74
C ASP A 50 -7.68 12.69 -40.27
N GLY A 51 -8.88 12.16 -40.34
CA GLY A 51 -9.17 10.88 -40.99
C GLY A 51 -8.85 9.64 -40.17
N LYS A 52 -8.57 8.54 -40.89
CA LYS A 52 -8.34 7.21 -40.27
C LYS A 52 -6.98 7.06 -39.59
N ASN A 53 -6.05 7.93 -39.89
CA ASN A 53 -4.67 7.84 -39.40
C ASN A 53 -4.43 8.52 -38.04
N LYS A 54 -5.47 9.05 -37.42
CA LYS A 54 -5.37 9.70 -36.11
C LYS A 54 -5.16 8.74 -34.92
N LEU A 55 -5.40 7.44 -35.14
CA LEU A 55 -5.22 6.41 -34.12
C LEU A 55 -3.89 5.69 -34.32
N LEU A 56 -3.02 5.75 -33.33
CA LEU A 56 -1.71 5.11 -33.33
C LEU A 56 -1.55 4.21 -32.10
N TRP A 57 -0.66 3.23 -32.21
CA TRP A 57 -0.24 2.38 -31.11
C TRP A 57 1.12 2.83 -30.59
N ALA A 58 1.17 3.33 -29.35
CA ALA A 58 2.35 3.92 -28.73
C ALA A 58 2.82 3.07 -27.54
N ARG A 59 4.14 2.98 -27.34
CA ARG A 59 4.72 2.42 -26.12
C ARG A 59 4.64 3.45 -25.01
N LEU A 60 4.44 2.99 -23.75
CA LEU A 60 4.51 3.85 -22.58
C LEU A 60 5.95 3.88 -22.03
N SER A 61 6.50 5.08 -21.89
CA SER A 61 7.69 5.29 -21.08
C SER A 61 7.34 5.24 -19.59
N THR A 62 8.18 4.62 -18.80
CA THR A 62 8.03 4.52 -17.35
C THR A 62 9.39 4.68 -16.68
N MET A 63 9.40 5.07 -15.41
CA MET A 63 10.64 5.27 -14.64
C MET A 63 11.49 4.01 -14.54
N TYR A 64 10.86 2.84 -14.51
CA TYR A 64 11.54 1.56 -14.40
C TYR A 64 10.76 0.48 -15.15
N ALA A 65 11.41 -0.17 -16.11
CA ALA A 65 10.87 -1.30 -16.86
C ALA A 65 11.96 -2.32 -17.14
N THR A 66 11.73 -3.57 -16.75
CA THR A 66 12.57 -4.72 -17.09
C THR A 66 11.70 -5.95 -17.23
N ASN A 67 12.29 -7.08 -17.60
CA ASN A 67 11.52 -8.31 -17.80
C ASN A 67 10.73 -8.69 -16.54
N ALA A 68 9.40 -8.74 -16.67
CA ALA A 68 8.44 -9.08 -15.61
C ALA A 68 8.50 -8.18 -14.35
N SER A 69 9.14 -6.99 -14.41
CA SER A 69 9.25 -6.06 -13.28
C SER A 69 9.24 -4.60 -13.75
N GLY A 70 8.77 -3.70 -12.90
CA GLY A 70 8.75 -2.27 -13.21
C GLY A 70 7.60 -1.50 -12.55
N ASN A 71 7.48 -0.23 -12.91
CA ASN A 71 6.31 0.58 -12.55
C ASN A 71 5.17 0.29 -13.53
N PHE A 72 4.05 -0.19 -13.02
CA PHE A 72 2.89 -0.54 -13.82
C PHE A 72 1.71 0.39 -13.50
N PHE A 73 1.78 1.61 -14.04
CA PHE A 73 0.74 2.64 -13.97
C PHE A 73 0.40 3.05 -15.40
N LEU A 74 -0.68 2.50 -15.93
CA LEU A 74 -1.18 2.87 -17.25
C LEU A 74 -2.08 4.09 -17.13
N PRO A 75 -2.07 5.00 -18.12
CA PRO A 75 -3.08 6.06 -18.21
C PRO A 75 -4.45 5.42 -18.45
N GLU A 76 -5.51 6.10 -18.05
CA GLU A 76 -6.88 5.63 -18.29
C GLU A 76 -7.36 6.06 -19.69
N PRO A 77 -8.34 5.36 -20.27
CA PRO A 77 -9.01 5.84 -21.47
C PRO A 77 -9.55 7.27 -21.27
N ASP A 78 -9.42 8.09 -22.31
CA ASP A 78 -9.70 9.51 -22.39
C ASP A 78 -8.71 10.43 -21.66
N ASP A 79 -7.69 9.90 -20.98
CA ASP A 79 -6.60 10.72 -20.43
C ASP A 79 -5.82 11.43 -21.54
N GLU A 80 -5.42 12.66 -21.23
CA GLU A 80 -4.50 13.43 -22.06
C GLU A 80 -3.06 13.06 -21.73
N VAL A 81 -2.28 12.74 -22.78
CA VAL A 81 -0.88 12.31 -22.65
C VAL A 81 0.03 13.13 -23.59
N VAL A 82 1.28 13.25 -23.19
CA VAL A 82 2.34 13.83 -24.02
C VAL A 82 3.02 12.71 -24.80
N VAL A 83 3.15 12.89 -26.11
CA VAL A 83 3.72 11.91 -27.03
C VAL A 83 4.87 12.53 -27.80
N GLY A 84 5.97 11.80 -27.91
CA GLY A 84 7.06 12.05 -28.84
C GLY A 84 7.15 10.93 -29.88
N PHE A 85 8.01 11.12 -30.87
CA PHE A 85 8.24 10.13 -31.93
C PHE A 85 9.73 9.77 -31.97
N MET A 86 10.03 8.47 -31.84
CA MET A 86 11.42 7.99 -31.86
C MET A 86 12.03 8.24 -33.22
N ASN A 87 13.16 8.97 -33.28
CA ASN A 87 13.81 9.39 -34.51
C ASN A 87 12.88 10.13 -35.49
N GLU A 88 11.92 10.90 -34.96
CA GLU A 88 10.92 11.63 -35.76
C GLU A 88 10.00 10.72 -36.61
N ASP A 89 10.05 9.40 -36.38
CA ASP A 89 9.29 8.42 -37.16
C ASP A 89 7.83 8.32 -36.65
N PRO A 90 6.83 8.72 -37.48
CA PRO A 90 5.42 8.60 -37.13
C PRO A 90 4.97 7.18 -36.76
N GLY A 91 5.68 6.15 -37.20
CA GLY A 91 5.42 4.74 -36.91
C GLY A 91 5.86 4.33 -35.49
N HIS A 92 6.66 5.16 -34.80
CA HIS A 92 7.25 4.82 -33.51
C HIS A 92 6.90 5.84 -32.39
N PRO A 93 5.61 6.07 -32.10
CA PRO A 93 5.19 6.96 -31.03
C PRO A 93 5.54 6.39 -29.65
N ILE A 94 5.89 7.29 -28.72
CA ILE A 94 6.17 6.99 -27.33
C ILE A 94 5.39 7.94 -26.43
N ILE A 95 4.60 7.42 -25.49
CA ILE A 95 3.94 8.20 -24.45
C ILE A 95 4.96 8.48 -23.37
N LEU A 96 5.17 9.76 -23.06
CA LEU A 96 6.11 10.23 -22.03
C LEU A 96 5.45 10.34 -20.65
N GLY A 97 4.14 10.59 -20.59
CA GLY A 97 3.37 10.71 -19.36
C GLY A 97 2.02 11.37 -19.58
N GLY A 98 1.20 11.39 -18.54
CA GLY A 98 -0.07 12.11 -18.50
C GLY A 98 0.12 13.57 -18.09
N VAL A 99 -0.86 14.42 -18.41
CA VAL A 99 -0.91 15.82 -17.98
C VAL A 99 -2.25 16.13 -17.34
N TYR A 100 -2.21 16.98 -16.32
CA TYR A 100 -3.44 17.52 -15.74
C TYR A 100 -3.91 18.74 -16.53
N GLY A 101 -5.23 18.94 -16.57
CA GLY A 101 -5.85 20.04 -17.25
C GLY A 101 -7.24 20.34 -16.70
N GLU A 102 -8.00 21.16 -17.40
CA GLU A 102 -9.35 21.54 -16.97
C GLU A 102 -10.29 20.33 -16.83
N LYS A 103 -10.18 19.37 -17.74
CA LYS A 103 -11.01 18.14 -17.74
C LYS A 103 -10.47 17.07 -16.79
N HIS A 104 -9.16 16.94 -16.66
CA HIS A 104 -8.46 15.94 -15.87
C HIS A 104 -7.69 16.62 -14.73
N LYS A 105 -8.41 16.93 -13.65
CA LYS A 105 -7.86 17.65 -12.51
C LYS A 105 -6.93 16.76 -11.67
N PRO A 106 -5.90 17.33 -11.06
CA PRO A 106 -5.08 16.62 -10.08
C PRO A 106 -5.91 16.20 -8.86
N PRO A 107 -5.47 15.18 -8.10
CA PRO A 107 -6.18 14.69 -6.92
C PRO A 107 -6.26 15.72 -5.77
N TYR A 108 -5.40 16.74 -5.80
CA TYR A 108 -5.34 17.84 -4.83
C TYR A 108 -5.20 19.17 -5.57
N GLU A 109 -5.75 20.24 -4.98
CA GLU A 109 -5.51 21.60 -5.47
C GLU A 109 -4.02 21.98 -5.26
N TYR A 110 -3.50 22.81 -6.15
CA TYR A 110 -2.13 23.30 -6.02
C TYR A 110 -2.03 24.34 -4.90
N GLU A 111 -1.16 24.09 -3.96
CA GLU A 111 -0.86 24.99 -2.86
C GLU A 111 0.58 25.49 -2.92
N ALA A 112 0.80 26.76 -2.56
CA ALA A 112 2.13 27.37 -2.59
C ALA A 112 3.15 26.66 -1.68
N LYS A 113 2.68 26.12 -0.54
CA LYS A 113 3.53 25.36 0.40
C LYS A 113 3.92 23.98 -0.12
N ASN A 114 3.13 23.41 -1.05
CA ASN A 114 3.36 22.09 -1.64
C ASN A 114 3.62 20.98 -0.58
N ASN A 115 2.86 20.99 0.51
CA ASN A 115 3.06 20.07 1.64
C ASN A 115 2.51 18.66 1.37
N THR A 116 1.65 18.48 0.38
CA THR A 116 1.06 17.19 0.04
C THR A 116 1.75 16.56 -1.16
N LYS A 117 2.24 15.33 -1.03
CA LYS A 117 2.64 14.44 -2.11
C LYS A 117 1.82 13.17 -2.02
N ALA A 118 1.38 12.65 -3.16
CA ALA A 118 0.56 11.45 -3.13
C ALA A 118 0.62 10.62 -4.42
N ILE A 119 0.35 9.33 -4.26
CA ILE A 119 -0.09 8.44 -5.32
C ILE A 119 -1.56 8.13 -5.04
N VAL A 120 -2.44 8.48 -5.98
CA VAL A 120 -3.89 8.27 -5.85
C VAL A 120 -4.39 7.51 -7.06
N THR A 121 -5.01 6.36 -6.84
CA THR A 121 -5.59 5.56 -7.92
C THR A 121 -7.00 6.05 -8.28
N ARG A 122 -7.55 5.59 -9.41
CA ARG A 122 -8.91 5.89 -9.85
C ARG A 122 -9.96 5.62 -8.76
N GLU A 123 -9.84 4.50 -8.07
CA GLU A 123 -10.74 4.09 -6.99
C GLU A 123 -10.36 4.71 -5.63
N LYS A 124 -9.55 5.79 -5.62
CA LYS A 124 -9.18 6.56 -4.42
C LYS A 124 -8.39 5.78 -3.36
N MET A 125 -7.76 4.67 -3.72
CA MET A 125 -6.67 4.13 -2.90
C MET A 125 -5.50 5.09 -2.96
N ARG A 126 -4.85 5.37 -1.83
CA ARG A 126 -3.79 6.39 -1.79
C ARG A 126 -2.62 6.03 -0.90
N ILE A 127 -1.46 6.56 -1.29
CA ILE A 127 -0.28 6.73 -0.44
C ILE A 127 -0.02 8.22 -0.42
N GLU A 128 -0.08 8.83 0.75
CA GLU A 128 0.02 10.27 0.94
C GLU A 128 1.16 10.61 1.92
N PHE A 129 1.89 11.67 1.62
CA PHE A 129 2.92 12.25 2.46
C PHE A 129 2.50 13.68 2.81
N ASN A 130 2.40 13.98 4.09
CA ASN A 130 2.23 15.33 4.59
C ASN A 130 3.56 15.86 5.12
N GLU A 131 4.21 16.72 4.35
CA GLU A 131 5.55 17.25 4.67
C GLU A 131 5.56 18.14 5.92
N GLU A 132 4.48 18.90 6.15
CA GLU A 132 4.37 19.81 7.27
C GLU A 132 4.29 19.04 8.60
N LYS A 133 3.46 17.99 8.63
CA LYS A 133 3.25 17.16 9.81
C LYS A 133 4.17 15.96 9.89
N LYS A 134 4.91 15.67 8.81
CA LYS A 134 5.75 14.48 8.68
C LYS A 134 4.94 13.20 8.92
N VAL A 135 3.84 13.07 8.19
CA VAL A 135 2.92 11.95 8.26
C VAL A 135 2.89 11.23 6.93
N ILE A 136 2.98 9.90 6.98
CA ILE A 136 2.73 9.01 5.85
C ILE A 136 1.44 8.27 6.12
N THR A 137 0.50 8.33 5.17
CA THR A 137 -0.79 7.63 5.25
C THR A 137 -0.99 6.73 4.04
N ILE A 138 -1.26 5.46 4.27
CA ILE A 138 -1.78 4.53 3.25
C ILE A 138 -3.24 4.31 3.58
N SER A 139 -4.14 4.52 2.61
CA SER A 139 -5.57 4.39 2.88
C SER A 139 -6.37 3.84 1.72
N THR A 140 -7.51 3.23 2.05
CA THR A 140 -8.52 2.77 1.09
C THR A 140 -9.84 3.52 1.30
N PRO A 141 -10.74 3.56 0.31
CA PRO A 141 -12.06 4.19 0.46
C PRO A 141 -12.89 3.61 1.61
N GLY A 142 -12.69 2.34 1.95
CA GLY A 142 -13.32 1.65 3.08
C GLY A 142 -12.77 2.06 4.46
N LYS A 143 -11.89 3.09 4.52
CA LYS A 143 -11.28 3.58 5.77
C LYS A 143 -10.33 2.60 6.46
N ASN A 144 -9.74 1.67 5.72
CA ASN A 144 -8.57 0.96 6.21
C ASN A 144 -7.36 1.89 6.08
N THR A 145 -6.59 2.05 7.15
CA THR A 145 -5.45 2.99 7.17
C THR A 145 -4.22 2.39 7.82
N VAL A 146 -3.07 2.77 7.30
CA VAL A 146 -1.76 2.67 7.95
C VAL A 146 -1.22 4.08 8.04
N GLU A 147 -0.93 4.54 9.24
CA GLU A 147 -0.42 5.88 9.50
C GLU A 147 0.89 5.82 10.28
N ILE A 148 1.89 6.55 9.80
CA ILE A 148 3.17 6.78 10.47
C ILE A 148 3.27 8.27 10.67
N SER A 149 3.24 8.73 11.93
CA SER A 149 3.18 10.14 12.30
C SER A 149 4.30 10.53 13.23
N ASP A 150 5.14 11.47 12.81
CA ASP A 150 6.09 12.15 13.71
C ASP A 150 5.37 13.18 14.57
N ASP A 151 4.35 13.85 14.03
CA ASP A 151 3.56 14.87 14.73
C ASP A 151 2.85 14.27 15.95
N ASP A 152 2.07 13.22 15.75
CA ASP A 152 1.35 12.50 16.80
C ASP A 152 2.18 11.42 17.49
N LYS A 153 3.42 11.21 17.06
CA LYS A 153 4.41 10.24 17.60
C LYS A 153 3.85 8.83 17.70
N HIS A 154 3.26 8.34 16.63
CA HIS A 154 2.72 6.99 16.58
C HIS A 154 2.89 6.30 15.22
N ILE A 155 2.79 4.97 15.26
CA ILE A 155 2.46 4.13 14.10
C ILE A 155 1.12 3.47 14.41
N LYS A 156 0.14 3.66 13.51
CA LYS A 156 -1.23 3.21 13.72
C LYS A 156 -1.76 2.45 12.50
N LEU A 157 -2.37 1.30 12.76
CA LEU A 157 -3.17 0.56 11.79
C LEU A 157 -4.61 0.57 12.25
N THR A 158 -5.54 0.93 11.37
CA THR A 158 -6.97 0.92 11.67
C THR A 158 -7.72 0.29 10.51
N ASP A 159 -8.64 -0.60 10.78
CA ASP A 159 -9.54 -1.13 9.77
C ASP A 159 -10.93 -0.45 9.81
N GLN A 160 -11.74 -0.71 8.78
CA GLN A 160 -13.11 -0.21 8.67
C GLN A 160 -14.04 -0.66 9.82
N ASN A 161 -13.68 -1.70 10.56
CA ASN A 161 -14.43 -2.25 11.68
C ASN A 161 -13.99 -1.70 13.04
N LYS A 162 -13.03 -0.74 13.03
CA LYS A 162 -12.41 -0.12 14.23
C LYS A 162 -11.50 -1.08 15.01
N ASN A 163 -10.95 -2.10 14.38
CA ASN A 163 -9.83 -2.82 14.97
C ASN A 163 -8.57 -1.98 14.80
N GLU A 164 -7.73 -1.92 15.83
CA GLU A 164 -6.55 -1.05 15.84
C GLU A 164 -5.32 -1.76 16.40
N ILE A 165 -4.17 -1.44 15.80
CA ILE A 165 -2.85 -1.65 16.39
C ILE A 165 -2.19 -0.28 16.48
N VAL A 166 -1.80 0.12 17.68
CA VAL A 166 -1.14 1.41 17.93
C VAL A 166 0.19 1.19 18.64
N MET A 167 1.24 1.78 18.10
CA MET A 167 2.55 1.88 18.74
C MET A 167 2.84 3.35 19.01
N ASN A 168 3.06 3.72 20.27
CA ASN A 168 3.37 5.08 20.69
C ASN A 168 4.25 5.10 21.97
N SER A 169 4.43 6.25 22.58
CA SER A 169 5.24 6.40 23.80
C SER A 169 4.73 5.60 25.02
N SER A 170 3.47 5.18 25.03
CA SER A 170 2.89 4.35 26.09
C SER A 170 3.08 2.85 25.82
N GLY A 171 3.58 2.47 24.66
CA GLY A 171 3.82 1.09 24.25
C GLY A 171 3.00 0.65 23.04
N ILE A 172 2.66 -0.63 22.99
CA ILE A 172 1.89 -1.25 21.90
C ILE A 172 0.53 -1.67 22.44
N SER A 173 -0.54 -1.25 21.79
CA SER A 173 -1.90 -1.70 22.06
C SER A 173 -2.51 -2.41 20.86
N LEU A 174 -3.27 -3.47 21.13
CA LEU A 174 -4.09 -4.20 20.17
C LEU A 174 -5.53 -4.15 20.67
N SER A 175 -6.41 -3.57 19.88
CA SER A 175 -7.82 -3.40 20.22
C SER A 175 -8.71 -3.93 19.11
N SER A 176 -9.76 -4.65 19.49
CA SER A 176 -10.78 -5.15 18.55
C SER A 176 -12.17 -4.90 19.10
N ALA A 177 -13.10 -4.54 18.21
CA ALA A 177 -14.52 -4.43 18.52
C ALA A 177 -15.19 -5.81 18.70
N LYS A 178 -14.51 -6.90 18.34
CA LYS A 178 -14.96 -8.29 18.47
C LYS A 178 -13.84 -9.16 19.06
N ASP A 179 -13.58 -10.29 18.46
CA ASP A 179 -12.62 -11.27 18.96
C ASP A 179 -11.19 -10.98 18.53
N ILE A 180 -10.24 -11.34 19.38
CA ILE A 180 -8.82 -11.45 19.05
C ILE A 180 -8.44 -12.91 19.19
N THR A 181 -7.95 -13.53 18.11
CA THR A 181 -7.53 -14.93 18.11
C THR A 181 -6.02 -15.00 17.85
N LEU A 182 -5.28 -15.63 18.76
CA LEU A 182 -3.85 -15.92 18.62
C LEU A 182 -3.68 -17.43 18.42
N LYS A 183 -3.17 -17.86 17.28
CA LYS A 183 -2.88 -19.26 16.95
C LYS A 183 -1.47 -19.44 16.47
N ALA A 184 -0.75 -20.41 17.00
CA ALA A 184 0.58 -20.80 16.52
C ALA A 184 0.65 -22.33 16.34
N LYS A 185 1.37 -22.78 15.31
CA LYS A 185 1.75 -24.21 15.18
C LYS A 185 2.88 -24.59 16.15
N GLY A 186 3.66 -23.63 16.59
CA GLY A 186 4.67 -23.75 17.62
C GLY A 186 4.19 -23.18 18.95
N ALA A 187 5.08 -22.61 19.73
CA ALA A 187 4.79 -22.03 21.04
C ALA A 187 4.27 -20.60 20.93
N ILE A 188 3.43 -20.18 21.89
CA ILE A 188 3.15 -18.80 22.23
C ILE A 188 3.77 -18.52 23.59
N THR A 189 4.70 -17.56 23.67
CA THR A 189 5.36 -17.14 24.90
C THR A 189 4.87 -15.75 25.28
N ILE A 190 4.42 -15.58 26.53
CA ILE A 190 4.01 -14.29 27.08
C ILE A 190 4.90 -14.00 28.31
N GLU A 191 5.68 -12.96 28.26
CA GLU A 191 6.65 -12.62 29.28
C GLU A 191 6.59 -11.15 29.63
N ALA A 192 6.62 -10.79 30.90
CA ALA A 192 6.65 -9.42 31.38
C ALA A 192 7.53 -9.28 32.62
N THR A 193 8.33 -8.23 32.68
CA THR A 193 9.19 -7.92 33.84
C THR A 193 8.37 -7.54 35.07
N SER A 194 7.22 -6.89 34.89
CA SER A 194 6.39 -6.40 35.99
C SER A 194 5.21 -7.34 36.30
N LYS A 195 4.23 -7.40 35.42
CA LYS A 195 3.03 -8.19 35.64
C LYS A 195 2.32 -8.58 34.35
N ILE A 196 1.61 -9.68 34.39
CA ILE A 196 0.66 -10.13 33.37
C ILE A 196 -0.73 -10.13 34.01
N ASN A 197 -1.69 -9.39 33.46
CA ASN A 197 -3.09 -9.40 33.87
C ASN A 197 -3.93 -10.13 32.83
N ALA A 198 -4.69 -11.14 33.23
CA ALA A 198 -5.70 -11.75 32.40
C ALA A 198 -7.07 -11.57 33.11
N THR A 199 -8.00 -10.86 32.47
CA THR A 199 -9.31 -10.55 33.04
C THR A 199 -10.38 -10.80 31.98
N ALA A 200 -11.40 -11.55 32.33
CA ALA A 200 -12.60 -11.74 31.52
C ALA A 200 -13.85 -11.44 32.38
N LYS A 201 -14.90 -10.91 31.75
CA LYS A 201 -16.20 -10.72 32.41
C LYS A 201 -16.96 -12.04 32.60
N GLN A 202 -16.67 -13.03 31.80
CA GLN A 202 -17.26 -14.37 31.88
C GLN A 202 -16.18 -15.36 32.30
N ASP A 203 -15.61 -16.12 31.39
CA ASP A 203 -14.77 -17.25 31.71
C ASP A 203 -13.32 -17.02 31.28
N VAL A 204 -12.38 -17.53 32.08
CA VAL A 204 -10.99 -17.77 31.71
C VAL A 204 -10.78 -19.28 31.75
N SER A 205 -10.49 -19.89 30.58
CA SER A 205 -10.20 -21.31 30.46
C SER A 205 -8.73 -21.53 30.12
N LEU A 206 -8.09 -22.44 30.89
CA LEU A 206 -6.72 -22.88 30.63
C LEU A 206 -6.74 -24.41 30.49
N GLU A 207 -6.42 -24.90 29.29
CA GLU A 207 -6.44 -26.33 28.99
C GLU A 207 -5.11 -26.74 28.34
N GLY A 208 -4.62 -27.90 28.72
CA GLY A 208 -3.37 -28.44 28.14
C GLY A 208 -3.09 -29.84 28.72
N LEU A 209 -2.19 -30.57 28.05
CA LEU A 209 -1.74 -31.87 28.56
C LEU A 209 -1.14 -31.70 29.97
N ASN A 210 -0.39 -30.62 30.21
CA ASN A 210 0.13 -30.26 31.52
C ASN A 210 -0.09 -28.76 31.74
N VAL A 211 -0.64 -28.39 32.90
CA VAL A 211 -0.73 -26.99 33.34
C VAL A 211 0.10 -26.86 34.63
N LYS A 212 1.15 -26.02 34.60
CA LYS A 212 1.99 -25.73 35.76
C LYS A 212 1.74 -24.29 36.20
N MET A 213 1.43 -24.09 37.47
CA MET A 213 1.33 -22.79 38.14
C MET A 213 2.34 -22.76 39.27
N GLU A 214 3.28 -21.80 39.25
CA GLU A 214 4.32 -21.66 40.25
C GLU A 214 4.44 -20.20 40.69
N ALA A 215 4.44 -19.96 41.99
CA ALA A 215 4.63 -18.64 42.57
C ALA A 215 5.75 -18.68 43.63
N LYS A 216 6.70 -17.74 43.59
CA LYS A 216 7.81 -17.70 44.56
C LYS A 216 7.38 -17.21 45.96
N VAL A 217 6.29 -16.45 46.05
CA VAL A 217 5.84 -15.84 47.30
C VAL A 217 4.45 -16.37 47.68
N SER A 218 3.44 -16.18 46.87
CA SER A 218 2.09 -16.66 47.15
C SER A 218 1.29 -16.96 45.88
N ALA A 219 0.46 -17.98 45.95
CA ALA A 219 -0.58 -18.26 44.97
C ALA A 219 -1.93 -18.28 45.69
N THR A 220 -2.91 -17.55 45.17
CA THR A 220 -4.27 -17.50 45.74
C THR A 220 -5.26 -17.97 44.72
N VAL A 221 -6.08 -18.96 45.09
CA VAL A 221 -7.25 -19.42 44.33
C VAL A 221 -8.48 -19.12 45.16
N LYS A 222 -9.40 -18.30 44.64
CA LYS A 222 -10.62 -17.91 45.35
C LYS A 222 -11.84 -18.04 44.45
N GLY A 223 -12.81 -18.80 44.85
CA GLY A 223 -14.14 -18.84 44.26
C GLY A 223 -15.16 -18.27 45.27
N ASN A 224 -16.02 -17.33 44.84
CA ASN A 224 -17.06 -16.79 45.75
C ASN A 224 -18.17 -17.77 46.05
N ALA A 225 -18.52 -18.61 45.08
CA ALA A 225 -19.56 -19.64 45.25
C ALA A 225 -18.94 -21.03 45.41
N LYS A 226 -17.91 -21.36 44.63
CA LYS A 226 -17.30 -22.67 44.59
C LYS A 226 -15.85 -22.61 44.17
N ALA A 227 -15.00 -23.40 44.77
CA ALA A 227 -13.66 -23.73 44.32
C ALA A 227 -13.49 -25.25 44.41
N GLU A 228 -13.08 -25.89 43.33
CA GLU A 228 -12.88 -27.34 43.24
C GLU A 228 -11.47 -27.68 42.80
N LEU A 229 -10.90 -28.72 43.38
CA LEU A 229 -9.70 -29.37 42.95
C LEU A 229 -10.00 -30.84 42.76
N LEU A 230 -10.12 -31.29 41.51
CA LEU A 230 -10.53 -32.65 41.17
C LEU A 230 -9.45 -33.36 40.38
N ALA A 231 -9.24 -34.63 40.64
CA ALA A 231 -8.39 -35.50 39.83
C ALA A 231 -9.06 -36.89 39.76
N SER A 232 -8.99 -37.54 38.59
CA SER A 232 -9.39 -38.93 38.43
C SER A 232 -8.44 -39.91 39.10
N GLY A 233 -7.23 -39.50 39.36
CA GLY A 233 -6.19 -40.26 40.06
C GLY A 233 -5.94 -39.68 41.46
N GLN A 234 -4.77 -39.07 41.66
CA GLN A 234 -4.36 -38.61 42.98
C GLN A 234 -4.33 -37.07 43.04
N THR A 235 -4.92 -36.52 44.08
CA THR A 235 -4.72 -35.10 44.50
C THR A 235 -3.79 -35.07 45.72
N THR A 236 -2.70 -34.34 45.67
CA THR A 236 -1.75 -34.20 46.74
C THR A 236 -1.69 -32.73 47.20
N VAL A 237 -1.95 -32.47 48.46
CA VAL A 237 -1.78 -31.17 49.12
C VAL A 237 -0.69 -31.29 50.17
N LYS A 238 0.37 -30.47 50.06
CA LYS A 238 1.49 -30.47 51.01
C LYS A 238 1.75 -29.05 51.51
N GLY A 239 1.99 -28.87 52.79
CA GLY A 239 2.40 -27.61 53.41
C GLY A 239 2.94 -27.84 54.80
N ALA A 240 3.72 -26.92 55.37
CA ALA A 240 4.09 -26.97 56.77
C ALA A 240 2.86 -26.94 57.71
N MET A 241 1.79 -26.29 57.26
CA MET A 241 0.46 -26.28 57.86
C MET A 241 -0.59 -26.35 56.75
N VAL A 242 -1.57 -27.18 56.90
CA VAL A 242 -2.78 -27.29 56.04
C VAL A 242 -3.99 -27.09 56.95
N MET A 243 -4.75 -26.00 56.68
CA MET A 243 -6.00 -25.71 57.43
C MET A 243 -7.19 -26.05 56.55
N ILE A 244 -8.08 -26.85 57.04
CA ILE A 244 -9.36 -27.26 56.41
C ILE A 244 -10.47 -26.95 57.42
N ASN A 245 -11.37 -26.01 57.03
CA ASN A 245 -12.48 -25.57 57.89
C ASN A 245 -13.79 -26.19 57.42
#